data_2b14e7f6fc9c01d07fc1db63229bc917
#
_entry.id   2b14e7f6fc9c01d07fc1db63229bc917
#
_cell.length_a   1.000
_cell.length_b   1.000
_cell.length_c   1.000
_cell.angle_alpha   90.00
_cell.angle_beta   90.00
_cell.angle_gamma   90.00
#
_symmetry.space_group_name_H-M   'P 1'
#
loop_
_entity.id
_entity.type
_entity.pdbx_description
1 polymer ?
#
loop_
_entity_poly.entity_id
_entity_poly.type
_entity_poly.pdbx_seq_one_letter_code
_entity_poly.pdbx_strand_id
1 'polypeptide(L)'
;HDTLSQCKQIPETEHLKVLAGIEISAYDYKNHFRVHMLGYNIQKPAVTEQIVHPTLEARHANSLKQIEILNQHGYEIDVQQLHRADGKYIYKQHIMDDLVQRGKAPDMFGKFYQTTFEHGGICDFDILYPPPLEALRAIKDAGGFAVLAHSGQQQNFCIIPELVKHGLDGLELHHHANKPMDQKIIQEYADKY
;
A
#
# COMPACT_ATOMS: atom_id res chain seq x y z
N HIS A 1 0.95 -3.24 14.23
CA HIS A 1 0.89 -4.21 15.35
C HIS A 1 -0.28 -3.94 16.28
N ASP A 2 -0.55 -2.68 16.64
CA ASP A 2 -1.62 -2.34 17.59
C ASP A 2 -3.01 -2.71 17.07
N THR A 3 -3.30 -2.48 15.80
CA THR A 3 -4.61 -2.81 15.22
C THR A 3 -4.91 -4.31 15.30
N LEU A 4 -3.95 -5.19 14.96
CA LEU A 4 -4.13 -6.63 15.08
C LEU A 4 -4.27 -7.08 16.53
N SER A 5 -3.53 -6.45 17.45
CA SER A 5 -3.64 -6.73 18.88
C SER A 5 -5.00 -6.30 19.44
N GLN A 6 -5.53 -5.17 19.00
CA GLN A 6 -6.87 -4.70 19.37
C GLN A 6 -7.95 -5.60 18.75
N CYS A 7 -7.83 -5.99 17.48
CA CYS A 7 -8.77 -6.90 16.83
C CYS A 7 -8.84 -8.27 17.50
N LYS A 8 -7.71 -8.80 18.01
CA LYS A 8 -7.68 -10.06 18.76
C LYS A 8 -8.42 -9.99 20.10
N GLN A 9 -8.70 -8.79 20.63
CA GLN A 9 -9.50 -8.60 21.83
C GLN A 9 -11.01 -8.61 21.57
N ILE A 10 -11.43 -8.54 20.30
CA ILE A 10 -12.83 -8.63 19.90
C ILE A 10 -13.23 -10.11 19.97
N PRO A 11 -14.26 -10.46 20.77
CA PRO A 11 -14.73 -11.85 20.86
C PRO A 11 -15.20 -12.34 19.49
N GLU A 12 -14.67 -13.45 19.01
CA GLU A 12 -15.25 -14.12 17.85
C GLU A 12 -16.62 -14.67 18.22
N THR A 13 -17.58 -14.47 17.34
CA THR A 13 -18.94 -14.99 17.46
C THR A 13 -19.27 -15.89 16.27
N GLU A 14 -20.42 -16.56 16.28
CA GLU A 14 -20.90 -17.31 15.11
C GLU A 14 -21.02 -16.44 13.84
N HIS A 15 -21.17 -15.11 14.02
CA HIS A 15 -21.38 -14.15 12.92
C HIS A 15 -20.17 -13.23 12.65
N LEU A 16 -19.13 -13.27 13.50
CA LEU A 16 -17.95 -12.41 13.35
C LEU A 16 -16.67 -13.23 13.51
N LYS A 17 -15.85 -13.23 12.45
CA LYS A 17 -14.49 -13.78 12.47
C LYS A 17 -13.51 -12.67 12.10
N VAL A 18 -12.38 -12.61 12.82
CA VAL A 18 -11.31 -11.65 12.57
C VAL A 18 -10.12 -12.37 11.96
N LEU A 19 -9.75 -11.98 10.74
CA LEU A 19 -8.60 -12.53 10.03
C LEU A 19 -7.46 -11.51 10.00
N ALA A 20 -6.24 -11.99 10.31
CA ALA A 20 -5.05 -11.16 10.12
C ALA A 20 -4.78 -11.00 8.62
N GLY A 21 -4.63 -9.77 8.17
CA GLY A 21 -4.34 -9.43 6.79
C GLY A 21 -3.29 -8.35 6.66
N ILE A 22 -2.72 -8.23 5.47
CA ILE A 22 -1.73 -7.23 5.10
C ILE A 22 -1.89 -6.84 3.64
N GLU A 23 -1.56 -5.58 3.31
CA GLU A 23 -1.36 -5.14 1.94
C GLU A 23 0.11 -4.75 1.75
N ILE A 24 0.81 -5.41 0.84
CA ILE A 24 2.21 -5.18 0.52
C ILE A 24 2.30 -4.42 -0.80
N SER A 25 2.91 -3.23 -0.75
CA SER A 25 3.24 -2.49 -1.97
C SER A 25 4.49 -3.09 -2.61
N ALA A 26 4.42 -3.34 -3.91
CA ALA A 26 5.47 -3.85 -4.76
C ALA A 26 5.55 -3.05 -6.07
N TYR A 27 6.59 -3.26 -6.85
CA TYR A 27 6.75 -2.62 -8.15
C TYR A 27 7.27 -3.61 -9.19
N ASP A 28 6.59 -3.72 -10.33
CA ASP A 28 7.05 -4.48 -11.48
C ASP A 28 7.99 -3.62 -12.32
N TYR A 29 9.28 -3.80 -12.13
CA TYR A 29 10.33 -3.04 -12.82
C TYR A 29 10.43 -3.37 -14.31
N LYS A 30 9.93 -4.53 -14.74
CA LYS A 30 9.92 -4.94 -16.13
C LYS A 30 8.85 -4.23 -16.96
N ASN A 31 7.68 -4.09 -16.38
CA ASN A 31 6.51 -3.52 -17.05
C ASN A 31 6.15 -2.12 -16.54
N HIS A 32 6.89 -1.61 -15.56
CA HIS A 32 6.76 -0.25 -15.02
C HIS A 32 5.43 0.07 -14.37
N PHE A 33 4.86 -0.87 -13.55
CA PHE A 33 3.68 -0.55 -12.75
C PHE A 33 3.82 -0.87 -11.28
N ARG A 34 3.00 -0.16 -10.51
CA ARG A 34 2.76 -0.51 -9.11
C ARG A 34 1.97 -1.81 -9.03
N VAL A 35 2.26 -2.59 -8.01
CA VAL A 35 1.54 -3.82 -7.69
C VAL A 35 1.25 -3.80 -6.19
N HIS A 36 -0.01 -4.04 -5.81
CA HIS A 36 -0.35 -4.26 -4.42
C HIS A 36 -0.79 -5.71 -4.24
N MET A 37 -0.25 -6.35 -3.22
CA MET A 37 -0.52 -7.74 -2.91
C MET A 37 -1.20 -7.84 -1.55
N LEU A 38 -2.45 -8.32 -1.52
CA LEU A 38 -3.16 -8.60 -0.29
C LEU A 38 -2.75 -9.98 0.24
N GLY A 39 -2.44 -10.04 1.53
CA GLY A 39 -2.25 -11.29 2.25
C GLY A 39 -3.38 -11.48 3.25
N TYR A 40 -4.17 -12.54 3.11
CA TYR A 40 -5.22 -12.89 4.04
C TYR A 40 -4.83 -14.05 4.93
N ASN A 41 -5.35 -14.08 6.16
CA ASN A 41 -5.15 -15.15 7.12
C ASN A 41 -3.66 -15.45 7.39
N ILE A 42 -2.86 -14.42 7.60
CA ILE A 42 -1.42 -14.53 7.88
C ILE A 42 -1.20 -15.26 9.18
N GLN A 43 -0.52 -16.42 9.13
CA GLN A 43 -0.24 -17.27 10.29
C GLN A 43 1.06 -16.90 11.00
N LYS A 44 2.06 -16.43 10.23
CA LYS A 44 3.41 -16.10 10.71
C LYS A 44 3.76 -14.64 10.36
N PRO A 45 3.24 -13.63 11.09
CA PRO A 45 3.47 -12.22 10.77
C PRO A 45 4.95 -11.82 10.68
N ALA A 46 5.82 -12.45 11.49
CA ALA A 46 7.26 -12.18 11.47
C ALA A 46 7.93 -12.43 10.11
N VAL A 47 7.34 -13.31 9.28
CA VAL A 47 7.83 -13.56 7.91
C VAL A 47 7.52 -12.36 7.00
N THR A 48 6.31 -11.83 7.07
CA THR A 48 5.94 -10.64 6.28
C THR A 48 6.65 -9.38 6.76
N GLU A 49 7.00 -9.29 8.04
CA GLU A 49 7.77 -8.16 8.59
C GLU A 49 9.13 -7.99 7.93
N GLN A 50 9.78 -9.06 7.51
CA GLN A 50 11.10 -9.02 6.87
C GLN A 50 11.09 -8.22 5.56
N ILE A 51 9.98 -8.23 4.82
CA ILE A 51 9.82 -7.47 3.57
C ILE A 51 9.18 -6.10 3.81
N VAL A 52 8.29 -6.01 4.80
CA VAL A 52 7.53 -4.78 5.08
C VAL A 52 8.35 -3.75 5.84
N HIS A 53 9.11 -4.18 6.84
CA HIS A 53 9.87 -3.28 7.70
C HIS A 53 10.88 -2.40 6.94
N PRO A 54 11.73 -2.93 6.04
CA PRO A 54 12.60 -2.09 5.22
C PRO A 54 11.84 -1.07 4.36
N THR A 55 10.67 -1.46 3.83
CA THR A 55 9.80 -0.56 3.06
C THR A 55 9.26 0.58 3.92
N LEU A 56 8.85 0.30 5.17
CA LEU A 56 8.37 1.31 6.11
C LEU A 56 9.47 2.30 6.49
N GLU A 57 10.67 1.79 6.76
CA GLU A 57 11.85 2.63 7.07
C GLU A 57 12.23 3.52 5.87
N ALA A 58 12.26 2.95 4.67
CA ALA A 58 12.55 3.70 3.46
C ALA A 58 11.50 4.80 3.22
N ARG A 59 10.20 4.50 3.39
CA ARG A 59 9.12 5.48 3.29
C ARG A 59 9.24 6.59 4.31
N HIS A 60 9.61 6.25 5.56
CA HIS A 60 9.84 7.24 6.61
C HIS A 60 10.98 8.18 6.23
N ALA A 61 12.14 7.64 5.86
CA ALA A 61 13.29 8.42 5.43
C ALA A 61 12.98 9.30 4.21
N ASN A 62 12.23 8.77 3.24
CA ASN A 62 11.75 9.51 2.07
C ASN A 62 10.84 10.68 2.47
N SER A 63 9.91 10.45 3.40
CA SER A 63 9.00 11.49 3.88
C SER A 63 9.74 12.59 4.65
N LEU A 64 10.79 12.27 5.40
CA LEU A 64 11.64 13.28 6.05
C LEU A 64 12.34 14.18 5.03
N LYS A 65 12.86 13.62 3.93
CA LYS A 65 13.44 14.41 2.83
C LYS A 65 12.38 15.30 2.16
N GLN A 66 11.18 14.80 1.96
CA GLN A 66 10.08 15.60 1.41
C GLN A 66 9.71 16.76 2.33
N ILE A 67 9.66 16.54 3.64
CA ILE A 67 9.43 17.61 4.64
C ILE A 67 10.55 18.66 4.57
N GLU A 68 11.81 18.25 4.49
CA GLU A 68 12.94 19.16 4.35
C GLU A 68 12.79 20.06 3.13
N ILE A 69 12.48 19.49 1.96
CA ILE A 69 12.26 20.24 0.72
C ILE A 69 11.07 21.20 0.87
N LEU A 70 9.94 20.73 1.43
CA LEU A 70 8.77 21.57 1.65
C LEU A 70 9.07 22.73 2.60
N ASN A 71 9.86 22.52 3.65
CA ASN A 71 10.27 23.55 4.58
C ASN A 71 11.17 24.62 3.91
N GLN A 72 12.06 24.20 3.01
CA GLN A 72 12.86 25.12 2.19
C GLN A 72 11.97 25.98 1.29
N HIS A 73 10.75 25.53 0.97
CA HIS A 73 9.74 26.27 0.20
C HIS A 73 8.69 26.98 1.07
N GLY A 74 8.92 27.11 2.39
CA GLY A 74 8.10 27.92 3.29
C GLY A 74 6.84 27.23 3.84
N TYR A 75 6.77 25.90 3.80
CA TYR A 75 5.61 25.17 4.36
C TYR A 75 5.66 24.96 5.88
N GLU A 76 6.83 25.10 6.50
CA GLU A 76 7.02 25.11 7.97
C GLU A 76 6.40 23.89 8.70
N ILE A 77 6.67 22.68 8.18
CA ILE A 77 6.17 21.43 8.76
C ILE A 77 7.04 21.02 9.94
N ASP A 78 6.45 20.90 11.12
CA ASP A 78 7.12 20.38 12.31
C ASP A 78 6.84 18.88 12.46
N VAL A 79 7.88 18.07 12.28
CA VAL A 79 7.83 16.61 12.39
C VAL A 79 7.25 16.13 13.72
N GLN A 80 7.46 16.88 14.82
CA GLN A 80 7.01 16.52 16.16
C GLN A 80 5.50 16.75 16.34
N GLN A 81 4.90 17.62 15.53
CA GLN A 81 3.49 17.96 15.59
C GLN A 81 2.63 17.14 14.62
N LEU A 82 3.24 16.34 13.74
CA LEU A 82 2.48 15.50 12.82
C LEU A 82 1.60 14.52 13.59
N HIS A 83 0.31 14.53 13.29
CA HIS A 83 -0.65 13.60 13.87
C HIS A 83 -0.40 12.17 13.34
N ARG A 84 0.03 11.27 14.22
CA ARG A 84 0.37 9.88 13.89
C ARG A 84 -0.18 8.95 14.96
N ALA A 85 -0.90 7.92 14.54
CA ALA A 85 -1.52 6.98 15.47
C ALA A 85 -0.50 6.18 16.30
N ASP A 86 0.65 5.82 15.71
CA ASP A 86 1.73 5.03 16.34
C ASP A 86 2.96 5.85 16.72
N GLY A 87 3.03 7.11 16.28
CA GLY A 87 4.16 8.00 16.51
C GLY A 87 5.49 7.57 15.88
N LYS A 88 5.50 6.48 15.08
CA LYS A 88 6.72 5.82 14.63
C LYS A 88 7.15 6.24 13.23
N TYR A 89 6.35 5.93 12.22
CA TYR A 89 6.69 6.20 10.82
C TYR A 89 5.90 7.38 10.26
N ILE A 90 6.51 8.16 9.38
CA ILE A 90 5.88 9.25 8.65
C ILE A 90 5.64 8.79 7.21
N TYR A 91 4.48 9.13 6.66
CA TYR A 91 4.09 8.90 5.29
C TYR A 91 3.60 10.21 4.66
N LYS A 92 3.51 10.26 3.33
CA LYS A 92 2.98 11.41 2.59
C LYS A 92 1.61 11.87 3.13
N GLN A 93 0.77 10.93 3.58
CA GLN A 93 -0.55 11.24 4.15
C GLN A 93 -0.46 12.10 5.42
N HIS A 94 0.52 11.85 6.30
CA HIS A 94 0.72 12.67 7.49
C HIS A 94 1.17 14.09 7.15
N ILE A 95 2.02 14.23 6.10
CA ILE A 95 2.44 15.54 5.58
C ILE A 95 1.23 16.29 5.02
N MET A 96 0.43 15.61 4.21
CA MET A 96 -0.76 16.21 3.60
C MET A 96 -1.83 16.57 4.63
N ASP A 97 -2.04 15.72 5.63
CA ASP A 97 -2.99 15.99 6.73
C ASP A 97 -2.62 17.30 7.47
N ASP A 98 -1.35 17.45 7.84
CA ASP A 98 -0.85 18.68 8.46
C ASP A 98 -1.06 19.91 7.56
N LEU A 99 -0.73 19.80 6.28
CA LEU A 99 -0.89 20.91 5.32
C LEU A 99 -2.36 21.28 5.13
N VAL A 100 -3.27 20.30 5.08
CA VAL A 100 -4.71 20.55 4.97
C VAL A 100 -5.26 21.19 6.24
N GLN A 101 -4.92 20.67 7.41
CA GLN A 101 -5.36 21.20 8.70
C GLN A 101 -4.91 22.65 8.91
N ARG A 102 -3.72 23.00 8.45
CA ARG A 102 -3.19 24.38 8.50
C ARG A 102 -3.64 25.27 7.34
N GLY A 103 -4.50 24.79 6.46
CA GLY A 103 -5.02 25.54 5.30
C GLY A 103 -3.96 25.84 4.22
N LYS A 104 -2.85 25.09 4.20
CA LYS A 104 -1.78 25.19 3.19
C LYS A 104 -2.08 24.37 1.93
N ALA A 105 -2.95 23.37 2.03
CA ALA A 105 -3.49 22.59 0.93
C ALA A 105 -5.03 22.50 1.06
N PRO A 106 -5.79 22.51 -0.06
CA PRO A 106 -7.24 22.48 -0.01
C PRO A 106 -7.81 21.10 0.30
N ASP A 107 -7.08 20.05 -0.04
CA ASP A 107 -7.49 18.65 0.09
C ASP A 107 -6.29 17.70 0.11
N MET A 108 -6.54 16.40 0.41
CA MET A 108 -5.49 15.38 0.59
C MET A 108 -4.83 14.92 -0.72
N PHE A 109 -5.57 14.86 -1.83
CA PHE A 109 -5.13 14.21 -3.07
C PHE A 109 -5.43 15.00 -4.34
N GLY A 110 -5.76 16.28 -4.20
CA GLY A 110 -6.10 17.15 -5.31
C GLY A 110 -4.88 17.73 -6.04
N LYS A 111 -5.10 18.90 -6.62
CA LYS A 111 -4.09 19.56 -7.48
C LYS A 111 -2.77 19.82 -6.76
N PHE A 112 -2.81 20.22 -5.48
CA PHE A 112 -1.59 20.46 -4.70
C PHE A 112 -0.75 19.18 -4.59
N TYR A 113 -1.38 18.06 -4.22
CA TYR A 113 -0.69 16.76 -4.12
C TYR A 113 -0.06 16.37 -5.46
N GLN A 114 -0.83 16.44 -6.54
CA GLN A 114 -0.38 16.06 -7.88
C GLN A 114 0.80 16.91 -8.37
N THR A 115 0.77 18.22 -8.15
CA THR A 115 1.85 19.14 -8.60
C THR A 115 3.07 19.14 -7.68
N THR A 116 2.95 18.63 -6.47
CA THR A 116 4.05 18.60 -5.49
C THR A 116 4.73 17.23 -5.42
N PHE A 117 3.93 16.15 -5.36
CA PHE A 117 4.42 14.78 -5.12
C PHE A 117 4.36 13.88 -6.36
N GLU A 118 3.81 14.38 -7.47
CA GLU A 118 3.67 13.67 -8.75
C GLU A 118 4.02 14.63 -9.90
N HIS A 119 4.00 14.14 -11.13
CA HIS A 119 4.11 14.93 -12.38
C HIS A 119 5.33 15.88 -12.45
N GLY A 120 6.46 15.47 -11.88
CA GLY A 120 7.68 16.28 -11.86
C GLY A 120 7.70 17.37 -10.77
N GLY A 121 6.85 17.27 -9.76
CA GLY A 121 6.84 18.16 -8.60
C GLY A 121 8.11 18.05 -7.75
N ILE A 122 8.33 19.03 -6.86
CA ILE A 122 9.55 19.13 -6.05
C ILE A 122 9.77 17.93 -5.11
N CYS A 123 8.71 17.20 -4.80
CA CYS A 123 8.71 15.98 -3.97
C CYS A 123 8.34 14.73 -4.78
N ASP A 124 8.41 14.79 -6.13
CA ASP A 124 8.12 13.65 -7.01
C ASP A 124 9.31 12.69 -7.08
N PHE A 125 9.52 12.01 -5.97
CA PHE A 125 10.45 10.89 -5.87
C PHE A 125 9.90 9.87 -4.87
N ASP A 126 10.23 8.61 -5.11
CA ASP A 126 9.71 7.49 -4.30
C ASP A 126 10.86 6.56 -3.90
N ILE A 127 10.52 5.56 -3.12
CA ILE A 127 11.44 4.51 -2.68
C ILE A 127 11.50 3.37 -3.71
N LEU A 128 12.46 2.49 -3.54
CA LEU A 128 12.46 1.20 -4.22
C LEU A 128 11.53 0.24 -3.47
N TYR A 129 10.57 -0.33 -4.19
CA TYR A 129 9.64 -1.33 -3.67
C TYR A 129 10.14 -2.75 -3.97
N PRO A 130 9.76 -3.76 -3.18
CA PRO A 130 10.08 -5.13 -3.51
C PRO A 130 9.41 -5.56 -4.83
N PRO A 131 10.01 -6.50 -5.58
CA PRO A 131 9.36 -7.13 -6.73
C PRO A 131 8.08 -7.88 -6.34
N PRO A 132 7.06 -7.98 -7.23
CA PRO A 132 5.79 -8.64 -6.92
C PRO A 132 5.92 -10.09 -6.47
N LEU A 133 6.86 -10.84 -7.05
CA LEU A 133 7.11 -12.24 -6.67
C LEU A 133 7.69 -12.38 -5.26
N GLU A 134 8.44 -11.41 -4.77
CA GLU A 134 8.92 -11.41 -3.38
C GLU A 134 7.77 -11.15 -2.41
N ALA A 135 6.89 -10.19 -2.73
CA ALA A 135 5.69 -9.94 -1.94
C ALA A 135 4.76 -11.18 -1.89
N LEU A 136 4.55 -11.83 -3.03
CA LEU A 136 3.78 -13.07 -3.13
C LEU A 136 4.39 -14.16 -2.25
N ARG A 137 5.70 -14.42 -2.36
CA ARG A 137 6.40 -15.44 -1.57
C ARG A 137 6.30 -15.15 -0.08
N ALA A 138 6.52 -13.91 0.33
CA ALA A 138 6.42 -13.53 1.75
C ALA A 138 5.03 -13.85 2.34
N ILE A 139 3.96 -13.65 1.59
CA ILE A 139 2.59 -14.00 2.01
C ILE A 139 2.44 -15.51 2.09
N LYS A 140 2.89 -16.27 1.09
CA LYS A 140 2.80 -17.74 1.04
C LYS A 140 3.63 -18.39 2.16
N ASP A 141 4.85 -17.92 2.39
CA ASP A 141 5.75 -18.42 3.44
C ASP A 141 5.21 -18.11 4.85
N ALA A 142 4.45 -17.00 4.96
CA ALA A 142 3.71 -16.65 6.17
C ALA A 142 2.44 -17.50 6.39
N GLY A 143 2.13 -18.44 5.49
CA GLY A 143 0.95 -19.31 5.55
C GLY A 143 -0.36 -18.61 5.19
N GLY A 144 -0.28 -17.48 4.48
CA GLY A 144 -1.42 -16.69 4.03
C GLY A 144 -1.92 -17.03 2.62
N PHE A 145 -3.07 -16.46 2.28
CA PHE A 145 -3.60 -16.45 0.91
C PHE A 145 -3.20 -15.14 0.23
N ALA A 146 -2.58 -15.24 -0.94
CA ALA A 146 -2.12 -14.09 -1.71
C ALA A 146 -3.14 -13.70 -2.78
N VAL A 147 -3.56 -12.44 -2.78
CA VAL A 147 -4.55 -11.89 -3.72
C VAL A 147 -3.98 -10.63 -4.37
N LEU A 148 -4.06 -10.54 -5.70
CA LEU A 148 -3.68 -9.32 -6.41
C LEU A 148 -4.75 -8.25 -6.22
N ALA A 149 -4.37 -7.10 -5.66
CA ALA A 149 -5.26 -6.02 -5.33
C ALA A 149 -5.61 -5.16 -6.56
N HIS A 150 -6.84 -4.66 -6.63
CA HIS A 150 -7.35 -3.59 -7.50
C HIS A 150 -6.62 -3.43 -8.87
N SER A 151 -6.51 -4.52 -9.63
CA SER A 151 -5.77 -4.55 -10.91
C SER A 151 -6.23 -3.49 -11.92
N GLY A 152 -7.50 -3.08 -11.87
CA GLY A 152 -8.04 -1.99 -12.69
C GLY A 152 -7.42 -0.63 -12.36
N GLN A 153 -7.16 -0.33 -11.09
CA GLN A 153 -6.48 0.91 -10.67
C GLN A 153 -5.03 0.95 -11.19
N GLN A 154 -4.33 -0.16 -11.11
CA GLN A 154 -2.91 -0.25 -11.47
C GLN A 154 -2.68 -0.61 -12.95
N GLN A 155 -3.73 -1.03 -13.67
CA GLN A 155 -3.66 -1.50 -15.06
C GLN A 155 -2.61 -2.60 -15.27
N ASN A 156 -2.46 -3.48 -14.29
CA ASN A 156 -1.40 -4.48 -14.20
C ASN A 156 -1.84 -5.91 -14.51
N PHE A 157 -2.91 -6.09 -15.29
CA PHE A 157 -3.48 -7.41 -15.65
C PHE A 157 -2.47 -8.36 -16.28
N CYS A 158 -1.48 -7.85 -17.00
CA CYS A 158 -0.50 -8.66 -17.72
C CYS A 158 0.41 -9.48 -16.79
N ILE A 159 0.52 -9.14 -15.50
CA ILE A 159 1.33 -9.87 -14.53
C ILE A 159 0.60 -11.10 -13.97
N ILE A 160 -0.74 -11.18 -14.10
CA ILE A 160 -1.57 -12.25 -13.51
C ILE A 160 -1.06 -13.65 -13.88
N PRO A 161 -0.79 -13.98 -15.18
CA PRO A 161 -0.31 -15.31 -15.54
C PRO A 161 1.01 -15.71 -14.86
N GLU A 162 1.89 -14.76 -14.64
CA GLU A 162 3.16 -14.97 -13.94
C GLU A 162 2.91 -15.26 -12.45
N LEU A 163 2.11 -14.42 -11.80
CA LEU A 163 1.77 -14.59 -10.37
C LEU A 163 1.06 -15.92 -10.10
N VAL A 164 0.14 -16.34 -10.99
CA VAL A 164 -0.56 -17.63 -10.87
C VAL A 164 0.41 -18.80 -10.89
N LYS A 165 1.42 -18.79 -11.79
CA LYS A 165 2.46 -19.83 -11.83
C LYS A 165 3.24 -19.94 -10.52
N HIS A 166 3.28 -18.86 -9.73
CA HIS A 166 3.99 -18.80 -8.47
C HIS A 166 3.07 -18.92 -7.24
N GLY A 167 1.80 -19.28 -7.44
CA GLY A 167 0.87 -19.61 -6.37
C GLY A 167 -0.01 -18.45 -5.88
N LEU A 168 -0.35 -17.49 -6.76
CA LEU A 168 -1.41 -16.52 -6.49
C LEU A 168 -2.74 -17.24 -6.25
N ASP A 169 -3.44 -16.91 -5.18
CA ASP A 169 -4.69 -17.57 -4.79
C ASP A 169 -5.94 -16.86 -5.29
N GLY A 170 -5.85 -15.58 -5.62
CA GLY A 170 -7.03 -14.82 -6.04
C GLY A 170 -6.76 -13.44 -6.63
N LEU A 171 -7.83 -12.82 -7.10
CA LEU A 171 -7.87 -11.48 -7.68
C LEU A 171 -8.97 -10.67 -6.99
N GLU A 172 -8.70 -9.41 -6.65
CA GLU A 172 -9.70 -8.53 -6.06
C GLU A 172 -10.65 -8.01 -7.15
N LEU A 173 -11.87 -8.54 -7.18
CA LEU A 173 -12.88 -8.18 -8.17
C LEU A 173 -13.57 -6.85 -7.82
N HIS A 174 -14.10 -6.75 -6.59
CA HIS A 174 -14.90 -5.62 -6.16
C HIS A 174 -14.04 -4.60 -5.38
N HIS A 175 -13.57 -3.59 -6.08
CA HIS A 175 -12.90 -2.43 -5.52
C HIS A 175 -13.46 -1.16 -6.20
N HIS A 176 -13.56 -0.04 -5.47
CA HIS A 176 -14.14 1.19 -6.01
C HIS A 176 -13.41 1.73 -7.25
N ALA A 177 -12.12 1.44 -7.39
CA ALA A 177 -11.32 1.83 -8.55
C ALA A 177 -11.37 0.84 -9.72
N ASN A 178 -11.93 -0.37 -9.54
CA ASN A 178 -12.15 -1.34 -10.62
C ASN A 178 -13.44 -0.99 -11.37
N LYS A 179 -13.31 -0.43 -12.56
CA LYS A 179 -14.46 -0.11 -13.44
C LYS A 179 -15.13 -1.41 -13.95
N PRO A 180 -16.38 -1.36 -14.47
CA PRO A 180 -17.05 -2.55 -14.97
C PRO A 180 -16.26 -3.36 -16.02
N MET A 181 -15.49 -2.69 -16.87
CA MET A 181 -14.63 -3.36 -17.84
C MET A 181 -13.45 -4.09 -17.15
N ASP A 182 -12.86 -3.46 -16.11
CA ASP A 182 -11.79 -4.08 -15.35
C ASP A 182 -12.28 -5.33 -14.61
N GLN A 183 -13.47 -5.26 -14.01
CA GLN A 183 -14.11 -6.41 -13.35
C GLN A 183 -14.34 -7.56 -14.31
N LYS A 184 -14.76 -7.27 -15.55
CA LYS A 184 -14.91 -8.29 -16.59
C LYS A 184 -13.58 -8.97 -16.92
N ILE A 185 -12.51 -8.20 -17.11
CA ILE A 185 -11.17 -8.72 -17.37
C ILE A 185 -10.68 -9.57 -16.18
N ILE A 186 -10.88 -9.11 -14.96
CA ILE A 186 -10.52 -9.83 -13.73
C ILE A 186 -11.26 -11.18 -13.67
N GLN A 187 -12.57 -11.17 -13.96
CA GLN A 187 -13.39 -12.39 -13.98
C GLN A 187 -12.90 -13.37 -15.04
N GLU A 188 -12.59 -12.91 -16.27
CA GLU A 188 -12.03 -13.74 -17.33
C GLU A 188 -10.72 -14.43 -16.91
N TYR A 189 -9.85 -13.72 -16.16
CA TYR A 189 -8.64 -14.32 -15.60
C TYR A 189 -8.94 -15.33 -14.51
N ALA A 190 -9.88 -15.02 -13.61
CA ALA A 190 -10.27 -15.92 -12.52
C ALA A 190 -10.91 -17.20 -13.03
N ASP A 191 -11.71 -17.13 -14.11
CA ASP A 191 -12.33 -18.29 -14.74
C ASP A 191 -11.32 -19.16 -15.50
N LYS A 192 -10.23 -18.55 -15.96
CA LYS A 192 -9.19 -19.22 -16.75
C LYS A 192 -8.20 -20.00 -15.89
N TYR A 193 -7.92 -19.56 -14.68
CA TYR A 193 -6.87 -20.09 -13.81
C TYR A 193 -7.40 -20.63 -12.49
#